data_67b0905a38fd2d8ef1226a0a60e2c832
#
_entry.id   67b0905a38fd2d8ef1226a0a60e2c832
#
_cell.length_a   1.000
_cell.length_b   1.000
_cell.length_c   1.000
_cell.angle_alpha   90.00
_cell.angle_beta   90.00
_cell.angle_gamma   90.00
#
_symmetry.space_group_name_H-M   'P 1'
#
loop_
_entity.id
_entity.type
_entity.pdbx_description
1 polymer ?
#
loop_
_entity_poly.entity_id
_entity_poly.type
_entity_poly.pdbx_seq_one_letter_code
_entity_poly.pdbx_strand_id
1 'polypeptide(L)'
;MLAAAALTVQLLFQAQALAPRTSGDTSGYWQQDVRYTLRAALDEPSGVMMAAGRIVYRNNSPDTLRAFYLHLYLNAFRPASRWSESERREGVQRFGDLPDPYHAFERLGRVFAGGVPVQPTYPYAPDSTIAGFPLPSPLAPGDSLTVDLEWESRLSVIPRRQ
;
A
#
# COMPACT_ATOMS: atom_id res chain seq x y z
N MET A 1 -0.82 38.72 5.50
CA MET A 1 0.08 37.54 5.58
C MET A 1 -0.51 36.61 6.63
N LEU A 2 -1.30 35.63 6.21
CA LEU A 2 -1.84 34.57 7.08
C LEU A 2 -0.91 33.38 6.97
N ALA A 3 -0.27 33.02 8.07
CA ALA A 3 0.56 31.80 8.14
C ALA A 3 -0.35 30.58 8.14
N ALA A 4 -0.22 29.74 7.14
CA ALA A 4 -0.86 28.43 7.10
C ALA A 4 -0.22 27.55 8.18
N ALA A 5 -0.98 27.21 9.21
CA ALA A 5 -0.56 26.24 10.21
C ALA A 5 -0.68 24.83 9.62
N ALA A 6 0.44 24.21 9.31
CA ALA A 6 0.48 22.80 8.94
C ALA A 6 0.18 21.95 10.19
N LEU A 7 -0.97 21.33 10.24
CA LEU A 7 -1.32 20.36 11.28
C LEU A 7 -0.63 19.04 11.00
N THR A 8 0.48 18.79 11.67
CA THR A 8 1.19 17.49 11.58
C THR A 8 0.57 16.55 12.60
N VAL A 9 -0.29 15.63 12.15
CA VAL A 9 -0.83 14.57 13.00
C VAL A 9 0.18 13.42 13.01
N GLN A 10 0.88 13.25 14.12
CA GLN A 10 1.83 12.17 14.34
C GLN A 10 1.12 11.03 15.07
N LEU A 11 0.58 10.06 14.32
CA LEU A 11 0.01 8.84 14.86
C LEU A 11 1.13 7.82 15.13
N LEU A 12 1.56 7.74 16.38
CA LEU A 12 2.44 6.68 16.86
C LEU A 12 1.58 5.46 17.23
N PHE A 13 1.43 4.51 16.33
CA PHE A 13 0.93 3.19 16.67
C PHE A 13 2.05 2.37 17.31
N GLN A 14 2.05 2.26 18.63
CA GLN A 14 2.83 1.24 19.31
C GLN A 14 2.09 -0.09 19.20
N ALA A 15 2.55 -0.96 18.29
CA ALA A 15 2.12 -2.34 18.30
C ALA A 15 2.69 -3.02 19.56
N GLN A 16 1.82 -3.28 20.53
CA GLN A 16 2.18 -4.14 21.66
C GLN A 16 2.46 -5.55 21.11
N ALA A 17 3.65 -6.05 21.42
CA ALA A 17 3.98 -7.43 21.12
C ALA A 17 2.97 -8.34 21.84
N LEU A 18 2.15 -9.07 21.07
CA LEU A 18 1.32 -10.12 21.62
C LEU A 18 2.24 -11.18 22.24
N ALA A 19 2.00 -11.48 23.51
CA ALA A 19 2.69 -12.56 24.21
C ALA A 19 2.52 -13.88 23.43
N PRO A 20 3.56 -14.75 23.41
CA PRO A 20 3.48 -16.02 22.69
C PRO A 20 2.32 -16.85 23.26
N ARG A 21 1.38 -17.21 22.39
CA ARG A 21 0.34 -18.17 22.74
C ARG A 21 0.98 -19.53 22.94
N THR A 22 0.80 -20.10 24.12
CA THR A 22 1.21 -21.45 24.43
C THR A 22 0.49 -22.46 23.52
N SER A 23 1.28 -23.33 22.99
CA SER A 23 1.07 -24.35 21.98
C SER A 23 -0.13 -25.28 22.19
N GLY A 24 -1.13 -25.20 21.30
CA GLY A 24 -1.76 -26.40 20.77
C GLY A 24 -0.93 -26.82 19.53
N ASP A 25 -0.94 -28.09 19.16
CA ASP A 25 -0.19 -28.65 18.03
C ASP A 25 -0.39 -27.80 16.75
N THR A 26 0.56 -26.91 16.47
CA THR A 26 0.55 -26.00 15.33
C THR A 26 1.63 -26.39 14.33
N SER A 27 1.91 -27.70 14.22
CA SER A 27 2.85 -28.18 13.22
C SER A 27 2.39 -27.74 11.83
N GLY A 28 3.06 -26.73 11.31
CA GLY A 28 2.77 -26.14 9.99
C GLY A 28 2.02 -24.80 9.99
N TYR A 29 1.51 -24.29 11.13
CA TYR A 29 0.94 -22.94 11.17
C TYR A 29 2.00 -21.88 11.39
N TRP A 30 2.04 -20.89 10.51
CA TRP A 30 2.91 -19.73 10.64
C TRP A 30 2.13 -18.45 10.31
N GLN A 31 2.60 -17.33 10.83
CA GLN A 31 2.06 -16.00 10.54
C GLN A 31 3.22 -15.03 10.38
N GLN A 32 3.15 -14.20 9.37
CA GLN A 32 4.16 -13.19 9.10
C GLN A 32 4.12 -12.08 10.16
N ASP A 33 5.29 -11.54 10.51
CA ASP A 33 5.40 -10.35 11.32
C ASP A 33 5.67 -9.15 10.44
N VAL A 34 4.87 -8.10 10.63
CA VAL A 34 5.02 -6.85 9.89
C VAL A 34 4.94 -5.67 10.85
N ARG A 35 5.93 -4.79 10.76
CA ARG A 35 5.94 -3.52 11.49
C ARG A 35 5.95 -2.37 10.51
N TYR A 36 5.08 -1.39 10.76
CA TYR A 36 4.97 -0.18 9.95
C TYR A 36 5.38 1.05 10.75
N THR A 37 6.12 1.96 10.10
CA THR A 37 6.37 3.32 10.57
C THR A 37 5.99 4.24 9.43
N LEU A 38 4.90 5.01 9.60
CA LEU A 38 4.32 5.81 8.54
C LEU A 38 4.30 7.29 8.92
N ARG A 39 4.52 8.16 7.93
CA ARG A 39 4.34 9.60 8.04
C ARG A 39 3.50 10.03 6.85
N ALA A 40 2.47 10.84 7.11
CA ALA A 40 1.60 11.35 6.07
C ALA A 40 1.27 12.82 6.33
N ALA A 41 1.11 13.59 5.27
CA ALA A 41 0.66 14.97 5.28
C ALA A 41 -0.45 15.13 4.24
N LEU A 42 -1.57 15.71 4.65
CA LEU A 42 -2.70 16.01 3.79
C LEU A 42 -2.61 17.47 3.33
N ASP A 43 -2.67 17.68 2.03
CA ASP A 43 -2.95 18.98 1.44
C ASP A 43 -4.47 19.12 1.29
N GLU A 44 -5.10 19.84 2.20
CA GLU A 44 -6.56 19.97 2.23
C GLU A 44 -7.15 20.60 0.95
N PRO A 45 -6.53 21.63 0.32
CA PRO A 45 -7.07 22.22 -0.88
C PRO A 45 -7.16 21.23 -2.06
N SER A 46 -6.16 20.38 -2.25
CA SER A 46 -6.14 19.39 -3.34
C SER A 46 -6.76 18.05 -2.95
N GLY A 47 -6.90 17.77 -1.65
CA GLY A 47 -7.29 16.46 -1.14
C GLY A 47 -6.25 15.36 -1.37
N VAL A 48 -5.00 15.74 -1.63
CA VAL A 48 -3.89 14.81 -1.86
C VAL A 48 -3.13 14.58 -0.55
N MET A 49 -2.88 13.33 -0.24
CA MET A 49 -2.03 12.91 0.86
C MET A 49 -0.67 12.48 0.32
N MET A 50 0.39 13.14 0.78
CA MET A 50 1.77 12.73 0.55
C MET A 50 2.23 11.91 1.74
N ALA A 51 2.82 10.75 1.48
CA ALA A 51 3.22 9.85 2.55
C ALA A 51 4.56 9.17 2.29
N ALA A 52 5.22 8.80 3.37
CA ALA A 52 6.42 7.98 3.36
C ALA A 52 6.35 6.95 4.49
N GLY A 53 6.90 5.78 4.25
CA GLY A 53 6.83 4.69 5.22
C GLY A 53 8.02 3.78 5.19
N ARG A 54 8.23 3.14 6.33
CA ARG A 54 9.11 2.00 6.49
C ARG A 54 8.31 0.80 6.93
N ILE A 55 8.46 -0.30 6.22
CA ILE A 55 7.89 -1.61 6.52
C ILE A 55 9.04 -2.53 6.88
N VAL A 56 8.99 -3.14 8.05
CA VAL A 56 9.89 -4.24 8.41
C VAL A 56 9.06 -5.52 8.40
N TYR A 57 9.36 -6.38 7.45
CA TYR A 57 8.69 -7.65 7.24
C TYR A 57 9.60 -8.80 7.64
N ARG A 58 9.11 -9.74 8.44
CA ARG A 58 9.81 -10.97 8.80
C ARG A 58 9.16 -12.16 8.12
N ASN A 59 9.96 -12.95 7.42
CA ASN A 59 9.50 -14.17 6.78
C ASN A 59 9.47 -15.33 7.79
N ASN A 60 8.31 -15.59 8.36
CA ASN A 60 8.10 -16.72 9.26
C ASN A 60 7.56 -17.97 8.51
N SER A 61 7.42 -17.90 7.16
CA SER A 61 7.04 -19.08 6.37
C SER A 61 8.22 -20.02 6.17
N PRO A 62 7.97 -21.30 5.83
CA PRO A 62 9.03 -22.24 5.45
C PRO A 62 9.63 -21.94 4.08
N ASP A 63 9.04 -21.04 3.31
CA ASP A 63 9.42 -20.78 1.92
C ASP A 63 10.35 -19.59 1.79
N THR A 64 11.25 -19.65 0.81
CA THR A 64 12.07 -18.50 0.41
C THR A 64 11.27 -17.59 -0.51
N LEU A 65 11.13 -16.31 -0.11
CA LEU A 65 10.38 -15.32 -0.89
C LEU A 65 11.31 -14.63 -1.90
N ARG A 66 10.79 -14.37 -3.10
CA ARG A 66 11.52 -13.74 -4.21
C ARG A 66 10.90 -12.45 -4.69
N ALA A 67 9.72 -12.13 -4.20
CA ALA A 67 8.98 -10.90 -4.50
C ALA A 67 8.08 -10.53 -3.33
N PHE A 68 7.70 -9.26 -3.26
CA PHE A 68 6.61 -8.79 -2.42
C PHE A 68 5.60 -8.02 -3.26
N TYR A 69 4.39 -7.85 -2.72
CA TYR A 69 3.30 -7.18 -3.39
C TYR A 69 2.68 -6.15 -2.46
N LEU A 70 2.32 -5.01 -3.02
CA LEU A 70 1.56 -3.97 -2.35
C LEU A 70 0.19 -3.85 -2.99
N HIS A 71 -0.86 -3.80 -2.17
CA HIS A 71 -2.21 -3.47 -2.61
C HIS A 71 -2.39 -1.95 -2.63
N LEU A 72 -2.72 -1.42 -3.77
CA LEU A 72 -3.03 -0.01 -4.01
C LEU A 72 -4.55 0.12 -4.15
N TYR A 73 -5.27 -0.01 -3.03
CA TYR A 73 -6.72 -0.17 -3.03
C TYR A 73 -7.47 0.99 -3.66
N LEU A 74 -6.97 2.23 -3.52
CA LEU A 74 -7.61 3.40 -4.11
C LEU A 74 -7.63 3.36 -5.63
N ASN A 75 -6.72 2.64 -6.26
CA ASN A 75 -6.68 2.47 -7.71
C ASN A 75 -7.86 1.64 -8.25
N ALA A 76 -8.64 0.96 -7.41
CA ALA A 76 -9.90 0.35 -7.82
C ALA A 76 -10.95 1.38 -8.22
N PHE A 77 -10.86 2.61 -7.70
CA PHE A 77 -11.83 3.69 -7.90
C PHE A 77 -11.41 4.71 -8.97
N ARG A 78 -10.65 4.28 -9.94
CA ARG A 78 -10.16 5.09 -11.06
C ARG A 78 -10.58 4.50 -12.41
N PRO A 79 -10.56 5.30 -13.49
CA PRO A 79 -10.71 4.79 -14.85
C PRO A 79 -9.73 3.65 -15.15
N ALA A 80 -10.15 2.71 -16.01
CA ALA A 80 -9.37 1.52 -16.40
C ALA A 80 -9.07 0.50 -15.27
N SER A 81 -9.67 0.64 -14.09
CA SER A 81 -9.67 -0.44 -13.09
C SER A 81 -10.62 -1.57 -13.52
N ARG A 82 -10.39 -2.77 -12.99
CA ARG A 82 -11.33 -3.90 -13.21
C ARG A 82 -12.74 -3.57 -12.70
N TRP A 83 -12.83 -2.81 -11.61
CA TRP A 83 -14.13 -2.37 -11.11
C TRP A 83 -14.83 -1.44 -12.09
N SER A 84 -14.14 -0.40 -12.57
CA SER A 84 -14.66 0.52 -13.60
C SER A 84 -15.15 -0.25 -14.83
N GLU A 85 -14.40 -1.25 -15.28
CA GLU A 85 -14.78 -2.10 -16.40
C GLU A 85 -16.04 -2.96 -16.10
N SER A 86 -16.17 -3.47 -14.87
CA SER A 86 -17.36 -4.22 -14.45
C SER A 86 -18.60 -3.32 -14.43
N GLU A 87 -18.50 -2.13 -13.83
CA GLU A 87 -19.58 -1.16 -13.80
C GLU A 87 -20.04 -0.78 -15.23
N ARG A 88 -19.10 -0.56 -16.13
CA ARG A 88 -19.41 -0.23 -17.51
C ARG A 88 -20.19 -1.35 -18.22
N ARG A 89 -19.85 -2.62 -17.96
CA ARG A 89 -20.60 -3.77 -18.50
C ARG A 89 -22.02 -3.86 -17.95
N GLU A 90 -22.23 -3.40 -16.73
CA GLU A 90 -23.51 -3.35 -16.03
C GLU A 90 -24.32 -2.08 -16.39
N GLY A 91 -23.80 -1.22 -17.28
CA GLY A 91 -24.44 0.06 -17.66
C GLY A 91 -24.37 1.12 -16.57
N VAL A 92 -23.46 0.97 -15.60
CA VAL A 92 -23.25 1.91 -14.50
C VAL A 92 -21.87 2.53 -14.64
N GLN A 93 -21.78 3.85 -14.67
CA GLN A 93 -20.51 4.58 -14.69
C GLN A 93 -20.50 5.61 -13.56
N ARG A 94 -19.74 5.35 -12.50
CA ARG A 94 -19.67 6.21 -11.32
C ARG A 94 -18.38 7.02 -11.27
N PHE A 95 -17.28 6.44 -11.71
CA PHE A 95 -15.95 7.05 -11.68
C PHE A 95 -15.11 6.75 -12.93
N GLY A 96 -15.58 5.86 -13.81
CA GLY A 96 -14.87 5.46 -15.02
C GLY A 96 -14.59 6.59 -16.01
N ASP A 97 -15.40 7.65 -15.99
CA ASP A 97 -15.29 8.83 -16.85
C ASP A 97 -14.78 10.07 -16.11
N LEU A 98 -14.45 9.95 -14.83
CA LEU A 98 -13.91 11.09 -14.08
C LEU A 98 -12.53 11.46 -14.60
N PRO A 99 -12.32 12.73 -15.02
CA PRO A 99 -10.99 13.18 -15.40
C PRO A 99 -10.05 13.24 -14.20
N ASP A 100 -8.75 13.16 -14.44
CA ASP A 100 -7.75 13.51 -13.44
C ASP A 100 -7.88 15.02 -13.09
N PRO A 101 -7.90 15.42 -11.81
CA PRO A 101 -7.60 14.64 -10.61
C PRO A 101 -8.82 14.17 -9.81
N TYR A 102 -10.01 14.10 -10.37
CA TYR A 102 -11.27 13.88 -9.63
C TYR A 102 -11.55 12.41 -9.24
N HIS A 103 -10.82 11.45 -9.80
CA HIS A 103 -10.90 10.06 -9.36
C HIS A 103 -9.93 9.79 -8.19
N ALA A 104 -10.16 8.70 -7.47
CA ALA A 104 -9.21 8.21 -6.48
C ALA A 104 -7.93 7.73 -7.16
N PHE A 105 -6.82 7.80 -6.46
CA PHE A 105 -5.58 7.19 -6.89
C PHE A 105 -4.65 6.89 -5.72
N GLU A 106 -3.74 5.97 -5.96
CA GLU A 106 -2.59 5.69 -5.13
C GLU A 106 -1.39 5.45 -6.05
N ARG A 107 -0.41 6.32 -5.98
CA ARG A 107 0.78 6.33 -6.85
C ARG A 107 2.02 6.15 -6.01
N LEU A 108 2.78 5.12 -6.32
CA LEU A 108 4.07 4.88 -5.67
C LEU A 108 5.12 5.83 -6.24
N GLY A 109 5.87 6.44 -5.34
CA GLY A 109 7.10 7.16 -5.62
C GLY A 109 8.30 6.23 -5.58
N ARG A 110 9.35 6.62 -4.85
CA ARG A 110 10.55 5.79 -4.68
C ARG A 110 10.26 4.62 -3.73
N VAL A 111 10.73 3.44 -4.11
CA VAL A 111 10.66 2.22 -3.29
C VAL A 111 12.04 1.60 -3.21
N PHE A 112 12.47 1.27 -1.99
CA PHE A 112 13.73 0.58 -1.71
C PHE A 112 13.43 -0.71 -0.95
N ALA A 113 14.06 -1.80 -1.36
CA ALA A 113 14.00 -3.10 -0.68
C ALA A 113 15.40 -3.45 -0.19
N GLY A 114 15.60 -3.54 1.13
CA GLY A 114 16.93 -3.74 1.72
C GLY A 114 17.93 -2.64 1.35
N GLY A 115 17.47 -1.40 1.16
CA GLY A 115 18.30 -0.26 0.74
C GLY A 115 18.57 -0.19 -0.77
N VAL A 116 18.12 -1.17 -1.56
CA VAL A 116 18.29 -1.19 -3.03
C VAL A 116 17.02 -0.63 -3.68
N PRO A 117 17.12 0.32 -4.63
CA PRO A 117 15.94 0.83 -5.34
C PRO A 117 15.32 -0.28 -6.20
N VAL A 118 14.00 -0.41 -6.12
CA VAL A 118 13.23 -1.38 -6.88
C VAL A 118 12.09 -0.70 -7.63
N GLN A 119 11.74 -1.24 -8.79
CA GLN A 119 10.66 -0.72 -9.63
C GLN A 119 9.44 -1.64 -9.56
N PRO A 120 8.22 -1.07 -9.50
CA PRO A 120 7.01 -1.87 -9.52
C PRO A 120 6.74 -2.47 -10.89
N THR A 121 6.19 -3.66 -10.88
CA THR A 121 5.47 -4.25 -12.01
C THR A 121 3.98 -4.29 -11.68
N TYR A 122 3.13 -4.12 -12.69
CA TYR A 122 1.68 -4.18 -12.52
C TYR A 122 1.15 -5.40 -13.28
N PRO A 123 1.01 -6.55 -12.60
CA PRO A 123 0.68 -7.83 -13.27
C PRO A 123 -0.71 -7.85 -13.92
N TYR A 124 -1.57 -6.89 -13.55
CA TYR A 124 -2.93 -6.79 -14.07
C TYR A 124 -3.18 -5.52 -14.87
N ALA A 125 -2.13 -4.90 -15.42
CA ALA A 125 -2.28 -3.70 -16.23
C ALA A 125 -3.38 -3.84 -17.30
N PRO A 126 -4.20 -2.82 -17.55
CA PRO A 126 -4.12 -1.45 -17.03
C PRO A 126 -4.62 -1.27 -15.59
N ASP A 127 -5.18 -2.30 -14.94
CA ASP A 127 -5.51 -2.29 -13.52
C ASP A 127 -4.20 -2.19 -12.70
N SER A 128 -4.10 -1.17 -11.87
CA SER A 128 -2.92 -0.89 -11.04
C SER A 128 -3.20 -1.07 -9.55
N THR A 129 -4.14 -1.92 -9.19
CA THR A 129 -4.50 -2.22 -7.79
C THR A 129 -3.47 -3.08 -7.06
N ILE A 130 -2.59 -3.73 -7.80
CA ILE A 130 -1.50 -4.53 -7.26
C ILE A 130 -0.19 -4.12 -7.91
N ALA A 131 0.79 -3.75 -7.09
CA ALA A 131 2.17 -3.52 -7.50
C ALA A 131 3.06 -4.66 -6.98
N GLY A 132 3.75 -5.35 -7.87
CA GLY A 132 4.70 -6.42 -7.55
C GLY A 132 6.14 -5.93 -7.66
N PHE A 133 6.98 -6.35 -6.75
CA PHE A 133 8.39 -5.98 -6.69
C PHE A 133 9.25 -7.24 -6.57
N PRO A 134 10.12 -7.52 -7.53
CA PRO A 134 11.13 -8.55 -7.35
C PRO A 134 12.09 -8.13 -6.23
N LEU A 135 12.46 -9.08 -5.38
CA LEU A 135 13.46 -8.82 -4.34
C LEU A 135 14.86 -8.79 -4.93
N PRO A 136 15.72 -7.83 -4.51
CA PRO A 136 17.13 -7.81 -4.93
C PRO A 136 17.90 -9.07 -4.54
N SER A 137 17.51 -9.69 -3.42
CA SER A 137 17.99 -10.98 -2.94
C SER A 137 16.84 -11.80 -2.36
N PRO A 138 16.84 -13.13 -2.52
CA PRO A 138 15.82 -13.98 -1.92
C PRO A 138 15.78 -13.82 -0.39
N LEU A 139 14.59 -13.76 0.19
CA LEU A 139 14.37 -13.67 1.63
C LEU A 139 14.12 -15.06 2.19
N ALA A 140 15.11 -15.62 2.88
CA ALA A 140 15.01 -16.95 3.45
C ALA A 140 14.04 -17.01 4.65
N PRO A 141 13.58 -18.22 5.05
CA PRO A 141 12.84 -18.40 6.29
C PRO A 141 13.59 -17.82 7.50
N GLY A 142 12.90 -17.05 8.32
CA GLY A 142 13.45 -16.38 9.50
C GLY A 142 14.13 -15.03 9.24
N ASP A 143 14.42 -14.69 7.99
CA ASP A 143 15.03 -13.42 7.62
C ASP A 143 14.01 -12.26 7.63
N SER A 144 14.54 -11.05 7.64
CA SER A 144 13.72 -9.83 7.61
C SER A 144 14.09 -8.94 6.44
N LEU A 145 13.09 -8.31 5.88
CA LEU A 145 13.20 -7.32 4.80
C LEU A 145 12.74 -5.96 5.31
N THR A 146 13.54 -4.93 5.06
CA THR A 146 13.11 -3.54 5.23
C THR A 146 12.72 -2.97 3.87
N VAL A 147 11.51 -2.43 3.77
CA VAL A 147 11.02 -1.69 2.60
C VAL A 147 10.79 -0.25 3.00
N ASP A 148 11.49 0.69 2.36
CA ASP A 148 11.23 2.11 2.48
C ASP A 148 10.50 2.58 1.23
N LEU A 149 9.40 3.33 1.38
CA LEU A 149 8.58 3.76 0.26
C LEU A 149 8.01 5.16 0.47
N GLU A 150 7.77 5.83 -0.65
CA GLU A 150 7.05 7.08 -0.74
C GLU A 150 5.83 6.87 -1.64
N TRP A 151 4.73 7.53 -1.33
CA TRP A 151 3.54 7.48 -2.19
C TRP A 151 2.71 8.74 -2.03
N GLU A 152 1.87 8.97 -3.01
CA GLU A 152 0.78 9.94 -2.95
C GLU A 152 -0.56 9.22 -3.14
N SER A 153 -1.59 9.71 -2.47
CA SER A 153 -2.92 9.17 -2.60
C SER A 153 -3.99 10.24 -2.51
N ARG A 154 -5.12 9.98 -3.14
CA ARG A 154 -6.29 10.83 -3.11
C ARG A 154 -7.54 9.97 -3.03
N LEU A 155 -8.44 10.32 -2.13
CA LEU A 155 -9.77 9.75 -2.07
C LEU A 155 -10.64 10.28 -3.20
N SER A 156 -11.53 9.46 -3.73
CA SER A 156 -12.50 9.92 -4.72
C SER A 156 -13.44 10.96 -4.13
N VAL A 157 -13.84 11.93 -4.95
CA VAL A 157 -14.90 12.88 -4.60
C VAL A 157 -16.29 12.22 -4.54
N ILE A 158 -16.44 11.02 -5.08
CA ILE A 158 -17.67 10.24 -4.99
C ILE A 158 -17.67 9.47 -3.68
N PRO A 159 -18.61 9.75 -2.76
CA PRO A 159 -18.67 9.06 -1.48
C PRO A 159 -18.96 7.57 -1.69
N ARG A 160 -18.07 6.74 -1.26
CA ARG A 160 -18.17 5.28 -1.26
C ARG A 160 -17.38 4.69 -0.10
N ARG A 161 -17.64 3.42 0.15
CA ARG A 161 -16.78 2.64 1.02
C ARG A 161 -15.44 2.41 0.29
N GLN A 162 -14.45 3.17 0.70
CA GLN A 162 -13.08 3.12 0.19
C GLN A 162 -12.16 2.49 1.23
#